data_56028b2a451dd59c95ac4f47eeb04f4b
#
_entry.id   56028b2a451dd59c95ac4f47eeb04f4b
#
_cell.length_a   1.000
_cell.length_b   1.000
_cell.length_c   1.000
_cell.angle_alpha   90.00
_cell.angle_beta   90.00
_cell.angle_gamma   90.00
#
_symmetry.space_group_name_H-M   'P 1'
#
loop_
_entity.id
_entity.type
_entity.pdbx_description
1 polymer ?
#
loop_
_entity_poly.entity_id
_entity_poly.type
_entity_poly.pdbx_seq_one_letter_code
_entity_poly.pdbx_strand_id
1 'polypeptide(L)'
;MKLVTAIIKPHKWEDVREALAVAGIAGMTVTEASGYGQQKGHTEVYRGAEYEVTLVPKIRLEVVVDDADIETVVSIIETSAKTGKIGDGKIWVVPVDSVVRVRTGETDEAAL
;
A
#
# COMPACT_ATOMS: atom_id res chain seq x y z
N MET A 1 1.54 -7.86 16.80
CA MET A 1 1.39 -6.67 15.94
C MET A 1 2.28 -6.80 14.71
N LYS A 2 1.76 -6.43 13.57
CA LYS A 2 2.49 -6.48 12.30
C LYS A 2 2.25 -5.20 11.50
N LEU A 3 3.25 -4.83 10.73
CA LEU A 3 3.13 -3.79 9.71
C LEU A 3 2.84 -4.46 8.38
N VAL A 4 1.68 -4.18 7.82
CA VAL A 4 1.33 -4.58 6.46
C VAL A 4 1.66 -3.42 5.54
N THR A 5 2.52 -3.67 4.56
CA THR A 5 2.89 -2.70 3.53
C THR A 5 2.43 -3.23 2.18
N ALA A 6 1.83 -2.38 1.37
CA ALA A 6 1.42 -2.72 0.02
C ALA A 6 1.85 -1.64 -0.96
N ILE A 7 2.35 -2.08 -2.11
CA ILE A 7 2.59 -1.21 -3.26
C ILE A 7 1.53 -1.57 -4.30
N ILE A 8 0.72 -0.61 -4.69
CA ILE A 8 -0.44 -0.82 -5.56
C ILE A 8 -0.47 0.21 -6.69
N LYS A 9 -1.27 -0.07 -7.71
CA LYS A 9 -1.55 0.90 -8.77
C LYS A 9 -2.34 2.08 -8.19
N PRO A 10 -2.02 3.33 -8.58
CA PRO A 10 -2.69 4.51 -8.01
C PRO A 10 -4.22 4.50 -8.15
N HIS A 11 -4.74 4.05 -9.28
CA HIS A 11 -6.18 4.04 -9.52
C HIS A 11 -6.94 3.00 -8.68
N LYS A 12 -6.22 2.13 -7.97
CA LYS A 12 -6.80 1.14 -7.06
C LYS A 12 -6.87 1.62 -5.62
N TRP A 13 -6.28 2.76 -5.31
CA TRP A 13 -6.25 3.28 -3.93
C TRP A 13 -7.65 3.42 -3.33
N GLU A 14 -8.59 4.04 -4.04
CA GLU A 14 -9.94 4.23 -3.50
C GLU A 14 -10.66 2.90 -3.24
N ASP A 15 -10.51 1.93 -4.12
CA ASP A 15 -11.10 0.60 -3.94
C ASP A 15 -10.54 -0.09 -2.69
N VAL A 16 -9.22 -0.01 -2.49
CA VAL A 16 -8.54 -0.60 -1.32
C VAL A 16 -8.97 0.12 -0.04
N ARG A 17 -8.97 1.45 -0.04
CA ARG A 17 -9.39 2.26 1.11
C ARG A 17 -10.80 1.89 1.55
N GLU A 18 -11.71 1.85 0.60
CA GLU A 18 -13.12 1.56 0.87
C GLU A 18 -13.31 0.14 1.42
N ALA A 19 -12.65 -0.83 0.83
CA ALA A 19 -12.71 -2.22 1.29
C ALA A 19 -12.15 -2.40 2.70
N LEU A 20 -11.03 -1.73 3.01
CA LEU A 20 -10.46 -1.75 4.35
C LEU A 20 -11.35 -1.04 5.37
N ALA A 21 -11.97 0.07 5.00
CA ALA A 21 -12.89 0.80 5.88
C ALA A 21 -14.10 -0.05 6.25
N VAL A 22 -14.67 -0.79 5.32
CA VAL A 22 -15.80 -1.73 5.57
C VAL A 22 -15.39 -2.79 6.60
N ALA A 23 -14.13 -3.22 6.60
CA ALA A 23 -13.60 -4.19 7.56
C ALA A 23 -13.18 -3.57 8.90
N GLY A 24 -13.39 -2.25 9.09
CA GLY A 24 -13.04 -1.56 10.33
C GLY A 24 -11.62 -1.03 10.37
N ILE A 25 -10.87 -1.08 9.28
CA ILE A 25 -9.51 -0.57 9.19
C ILE A 25 -9.57 0.82 8.55
N ALA A 26 -9.49 1.86 9.37
CA ALA A 26 -9.63 3.25 8.92
C ALA A 26 -8.32 4.04 8.94
N GLY A 27 -7.38 3.68 9.80
CA GLY A 27 -6.11 4.40 9.95
C GLY A 27 -4.99 3.73 9.17
N MET A 28 -4.40 4.45 8.22
CA MET A 28 -3.25 3.97 7.47
C MET A 28 -2.41 5.14 6.98
N THR A 29 -1.16 4.87 6.67
CA THR A 29 -0.25 5.86 6.09
C THR A 29 -0.13 5.59 4.59
N VAL A 30 -0.29 6.64 3.80
CA VAL A 30 -0.28 6.54 2.35
C VAL A 30 0.78 7.49 1.79
N THR A 31 1.61 6.97 0.91
CA THR A 31 2.69 7.74 0.28
C THR A 31 2.66 7.50 -1.23
N GLU A 32 2.93 8.54 -1.99
CA GLU A 32 3.22 8.39 -3.41
C GLU A 32 4.61 7.79 -3.57
N ALA A 33 4.72 6.83 -4.48
CA ALA A 33 5.98 6.13 -4.75
C ALA A 33 6.16 5.97 -6.25
N SER A 34 7.38 5.64 -6.65
CA SER A 34 7.69 5.28 -8.03
C SER A 34 8.25 3.88 -8.07
N GLY A 35 7.76 3.07 -8.99
CA GLY A 35 8.19 1.70 -9.14
C GLY A 35 9.03 1.49 -10.40
N TYR A 36 9.95 0.55 -10.30
CA TYR A 36 10.71 0.01 -11.42
C TYR A 36 10.64 -1.51 -11.39
N GLY A 37 10.22 -2.09 -12.47
CA GLY A 37 10.06 -3.55 -12.52
C GLY A 37 9.54 -4.02 -13.86
N GLN A 38 8.66 -5.02 -13.86
CA GLN A 38 8.12 -5.61 -15.08
C GLN A 38 7.14 -4.71 -15.82
N GLN A 39 6.44 -3.83 -15.11
CA GLN A 39 5.59 -2.83 -15.74
C GLN A 39 6.46 -1.80 -16.44
N LYS A 40 6.31 -1.68 -17.75
CA LYS A 40 7.08 -0.73 -18.54
C LYS A 40 6.59 0.70 -18.32
N GLY A 41 7.50 1.65 -18.34
CA GLY A 41 7.18 3.05 -18.45
C GLY A 41 6.70 3.42 -19.85
N HIS A 42 6.78 4.67 -20.19
CA HIS A 42 6.37 5.18 -21.49
C HIS A 42 7.44 6.10 -22.06
N THR A 43 7.33 6.39 -23.35
CA THR A 43 8.22 7.34 -24.02
C THR A 43 7.55 8.70 -24.04
N GLU A 44 8.31 9.73 -23.63
CA GLU A 44 7.89 11.12 -23.72
C GLU A 44 8.77 11.87 -24.70
N VAL A 45 8.20 12.88 -25.36
CA VAL A 45 8.93 13.75 -26.27
C VAL A 45 9.10 15.12 -25.60
N TYR A 46 10.35 15.57 -25.49
CA TYR A 46 10.68 16.87 -24.95
C TYR A 46 11.73 17.55 -25.84
N ARG A 47 11.42 18.73 -26.32
CA ARG A 47 12.29 19.50 -27.25
C ARG A 47 12.76 18.69 -28.47
N GLY A 48 11.86 17.86 -29.02
CA GLY A 48 12.16 17.03 -30.18
C GLY A 48 12.98 15.79 -29.93
N ALA A 49 13.34 15.48 -28.67
CA ALA A 49 14.03 14.25 -28.29
C ALA A 49 13.07 13.34 -27.52
N GLU A 50 13.19 12.03 -27.75
CA GLU A 50 12.44 11.03 -27.02
C GLU A 50 13.17 10.65 -25.73
N TYR A 51 12.42 10.57 -24.62
CA TYR A 51 12.92 10.12 -23.34
C TYR A 51 12.10 8.93 -22.87
N GLU A 52 12.76 7.84 -22.50
CA GLU A 52 12.12 6.71 -21.90
C GLU A 52 11.84 7.00 -20.41
N VAL A 53 10.57 6.90 -20.01
CA VAL A 53 10.17 7.00 -18.61
C VAL A 53 10.20 5.60 -18.02
N THR A 54 11.19 5.32 -17.18
CA THR A 54 11.40 3.99 -16.60
C THR A 54 10.68 3.79 -15.27
N LEU A 55 10.36 4.90 -14.57
CA LEU A 55 9.64 4.86 -13.30
C LEU A 55 8.13 4.99 -13.54
N VAL A 56 7.38 4.19 -12.82
CA VAL A 56 5.91 4.16 -12.90
C VAL A 56 5.34 4.59 -11.55
N PRO A 57 4.37 5.54 -11.55
CA PRO A 57 3.73 5.95 -10.31
C PRO A 57 3.05 4.77 -9.59
N LYS A 58 3.22 4.74 -8.28
CA LYS A 58 2.60 3.75 -7.39
C LYS A 58 2.10 4.46 -6.14
N ILE A 59 1.24 3.76 -5.41
CA ILE A 59 0.87 4.14 -4.04
C ILE A 59 1.47 3.11 -3.10
N ARG A 60 2.12 3.61 -2.04
CA ARG A 60 2.56 2.80 -0.90
C ARG A 60 1.59 3.05 0.24
N LEU A 61 0.96 2.00 0.75
CA LEU A 61 0.15 2.09 1.94
C LEU A 61 0.73 1.20 3.04
N GLU A 62 0.60 1.66 4.27
CA GLU A 62 1.08 0.96 5.45
C GLU A 62 0.06 1.02 6.57
N VAL A 63 -0.17 -0.09 7.22
CA VAL A 63 -1.05 -0.18 8.38
C VAL A 63 -0.49 -1.17 9.38
N VAL A 64 -0.50 -0.79 10.65
CA VAL A 64 -0.17 -1.69 11.76
C VAL A 64 -1.45 -2.36 12.22
N VAL A 65 -1.44 -3.67 12.30
CA VAL A 65 -2.61 -4.45 12.68
C VAL A 65 -2.26 -5.47 13.76
N ASP A 66 -3.27 -5.90 14.50
CA ASP A 66 -3.16 -7.04 15.40
C ASP A 66 -2.89 -8.32 14.58
N ASP A 67 -2.15 -9.24 15.16
CA ASP A 67 -1.85 -10.52 14.52
C ASP A 67 -3.11 -11.27 14.06
N ALA A 68 -4.20 -11.14 14.80
CA ALA A 68 -5.48 -11.76 14.45
C ALA A 68 -6.10 -11.22 13.15
N ASP A 69 -5.70 -10.03 12.71
CA ASP A 69 -6.30 -9.35 11.55
C ASP A 69 -5.44 -9.45 10.28
N ILE A 70 -4.25 -10.03 10.36
CA ILE A 70 -3.29 -10.03 9.25
C ILE A 70 -3.87 -10.68 7.99
N GLU A 71 -4.39 -11.89 8.10
CA GLU A 71 -4.92 -12.62 6.94
C GLU A 71 -6.07 -11.87 6.28
N THR A 72 -6.96 -11.31 7.08
CA THR A 72 -8.09 -10.51 6.58
C THR A 72 -7.62 -9.28 5.83
N VAL A 73 -6.69 -8.52 6.42
CA VAL A 73 -6.17 -7.29 5.80
C VAL A 73 -5.43 -7.59 4.51
N VAL A 74 -4.56 -8.59 4.51
CA VAL A 74 -3.82 -8.98 3.29
C VAL A 74 -4.77 -9.43 2.19
N SER A 75 -5.76 -10.25 2.52
CA SER A 75 -6.76 -10.72 1.56
C SER A 75 -7.58 -9.58 0.96
N ILE A 76 -7.99 -8.62 1.78
CA ILE A 76 -8.74 -7.45 1.32
C ILE A 76 -7.92 -6.62 0.33
N ILE A 77 -6.66 -6.35 0.68
CA ILE A 77 -5.77 -5.57 -0.19
C ILE A 77 -5.54 -6.31 -1.52
N GLU A 78 -5.22 -7.59 -1.45
CA GLU A 78 -4.99 -8.41 -2.65
C GLU A 78 -6.21 -8.38 -3.58
N THR A 79 -7.38 -8.64 -3.06
CA THR A 79 -8.61 -8.71 -3.84
C THR A 79 -8.97 -7.34 -4.44
N SER A 80 -8.89 -6.27 -3.64
CA SER A 80 -9.31 -4.93 -4.08
C SER A 80 -8.30 -4.23 -4.98
N ALA A 81 -7.01 -4.56 -4.86
CA ALA A 81 -5.96 -3.96 -5.68
C ALA A 81 -5.69 -4.71 -7.00
N LYS A 82 -6.16 -5.94 -7.12
CA LYS A 82 -5.84 -6.81 -8.23
C LYS A 82 -6.50 -6.38 -9.53
N THR A 83 -5.71 -6.27 -10.61
CA THR A 83 -6.19 -6.15 -11.98
C THR A 83 -5.93 -7.40 -12.79
N GLY A 84 -5.01 -8.25 -12.36
CA GLY A 84 -4.54 -9.43 -13.09
C GLY A 84 -3.49 -9.11 -14.13
N LYS A 85 -3.03 -7.85 -14.19
CA LYS A 85 -2.03 -7.39 -15.14
C LYS A 85 -0.70 -7.09 -14.44
N ILE A 86 0.37 -7.05 -15.21
CA ILE A 86 1.69 -6.65 -14.72
C ILE A 86 1.60 -5.28 -14.04
N GLY A 87 2.30 -5.15 -12.92
CA GLY A 87 2.34 -3.89 -12.17
C GLY A 87 1.34 -3.80 -11.03
N ASP A 88 0.61 -4.87 -10.71
CA ASP A 88 -0.33 -4.89 -9.60
C ASP A 88 0.32 -4.65 -8.23
N GLY A 89 1.62 -4.90 -8.13
CA GLY A 89 2.38 -4.63 -6.93
C GLY A 89 2.56 -5.85 -6.03
N LYS A 90 2.92 -5.57 -4.78
CA LYS A 90 3.21 -6.60 -3.77
C LYS A 90 2.71 -6.16 -2.41
N ILE A 91 2.48 -7.15 -1.55
CA ILE A 91 2.14 -6.95 -0.16
C ILE A 91 3.17 -7.72 0.66
N TRP A 92 3.68 -7.10 1.72
CA TRP A 92 4.53 -7.80 2.67
C TRP A 92 4.20 -7.42 4.10
N VAL A 93 4.59 -8.28 5.01
CA VAL A 93 4.26 -8.16 6.42
C VAL A 93 5.55 -8.30 7.23
N VAL A 94 5.78 -7.38 8.16
CA VAL A 94 6.91 -7.44 9.07
C VAL A 94 6.45 -7.31 10.51
N PRO A 95 7.18 -7.91 11.48
CA PRO A 95 6.87 -7.74 12.89
C PRO A 95 7.08 -6.30 13.35
N VAL A 96 6.23 -5.87 14.30
CA VAL A 96 6.35 -4.58 14.99
C VAL A 96 6.54 -4.86 16.47
N ASP A 97 7.63 -4.38 17.05
CA ASP A 97 7.97 -4.64 18.45
C ASP A 97 7.10 -3.86 19.42
N SER A 98 6.82 -2.59 19.11
CA SER A 98 6.02 -1.74 19.98
C SER A 98 5.34 -0.63 19.18
N VAL A 99 4.21 -0.16 19.69
CA VAL A 99 3.44 0.97 19.13
C VAL A 99 3.03 1.89 20.26
N VAL A 100 3.10 3.19 20.02
CA VAL A 100 2.59 4.21 20.95
C VAL A 100 1.68 5.15 20.16
N ARG A 101 0.47 5.33 20.62
CA ARG A 101 -0.42 6.37 20.07
C ARG A 101 -0.02 7.72 20.62
N VAL A 102 0.39 8.62 19.77
CA VAL A 102 0.95 9.91 20.19
C VAL A 102 -0.04 10.71 21.02
N ARG A 103 -1.31 10.76 20.61
CA ARG A 103 -2.32 11.59 21.29
C ARG A 103 -2.63 11.11 22.71
N THR A 104 -2.68 9.81 22.94
CA THR A 104 -3.19 9.24 24.18
C THR A 104 -2.11 8.60 25.05
N GLY A 105 -0.95 8.27 24.47
CA GLY A 105 0.09 7.50 25.14
C GLY A 105 -0.24 6.01 25.30
N GLU A 106 -1.35 5.54 24.74
CA GLU A 106 -1.69 4.12 24.74
C GLU A 106 -0.63 3.34 23.99
N THR A 107 -0.37 2.10 24.44
CA THR A 107 0.70 1.27 23.87
C THR A 107 0.16 -0.02 23.30
N ASP A 108 0.90 -0.54 22.32
CA ASP A 108 0.71 -1.84 21.67
C ASP A 108 -0.72 -2.01 21.14
N GLU A 109 -1.41 -3.10 21.42
CA GLU A 109 -2.74 -3.36 20.87
C GLU A 109 -3.76 -2.26 21.18
N ALA A 110 -3.65 -1.60 22.32
CA ALA A 110 -4.51 -0.48 22.66
C ALA A 110 -4.24 0.79 21.83
N ALA A 111 -3.09 0.83 21.18
CA ALA A 111 -2.68 1.94 20.32
C ALA A 111 -3.14 1.79 18.86
N LEU A 112 -3.65 0.64 18.50
CA LEU A 112 -4.05 0.33 17.12
C LEU A 112 -5.41 0.91 16.74
#